data_8e26d4f00db73062bb73e2389b71e0bd
#
_entry.id   8e26d4f00db73062bb73e2389b71e0bd
#
_cell.length_a   1.000
_cell.length_b   1.000
_cell.length_c   1.000
_cell.angle_alpha   90.00
_cell.angle_beta   90.00
_cell.angle_gamma   90.00
#
_symmetry.space_group_name_H-M   'P 1'
#
loop_
_entity.id
_entity.type
_entity.pdbx_description
1 polymer ?
#
loop_
_entity_poly.entity_id
_entity_poly.type
_entity_poly.pdbx_seq_one_letter_code
_entity_poly.pdbx_strand_id
1 'polypeptide(L)'
;MAGQGVNPIPHGDPAQQDSTPIPGPMDKTRRLKESEISYQFLGPGHFGVNTSSLYPDGRRVIWTNGVNGVFKLDNDSYDIIDHLPSDVADKWNEDWANKIIAKLDKNNGASAIFTAVKSMMPLKSLSGVYTVVGDNDWFYIARKDGSIVAYTDAVKDDANSKIIEAAYFQLPEELAGASVGMNMTYDGWIIFPMENGTMIAVSPDLTEYRSVRMKHADNENTETNGVGYGWVRNSIAIDKDGGIYAISRNHVHKIIWTGDALSTDESMGAWTAKYRNGHIEGSG
;
A
#
# COMPACT_ATOMS: atom_id res chain seq x y z
N MET A 1 15.04 -8.08 1.98
CA MET A 1 13.96 -9.03 1.58
C MET A 1 12.67 -8.65 2.31
N ALA A 2 11.53 -9.12 1.83
CA ALA A 2 10.29 -8.99 2.58
C ALA A 2 10.40 -9.71 3.93
N GLY A 3 9.70 -9.20 4.96
CA GLY A 3 9.66 -9.82 6.27
C GLY A 3 9.11 -11.25 6.24
N GLN A 4 9.35 -12.01 7.29
CA GLN A 4 8.93 -13.40 7.40
C GLN A 4 7.52 -13.54 8.01
N GLY A 5 6.70 -12.49 7.92
CA GLY A 5 5.30 -12.51 8.29
C GLY A 5 4.46 -13.41 7.37
N VAL A 6 3.24 -13.69 7.75
CA VAL A 6 2.27 -14.39 6.87
C VAL A 6 1.86 -13.48 5.71
N ASN A 7 1.84 -12.16 5.94
CA ASN A 7 1.48 -11.15 4.97
C ASN A 7 2.34 -9.89 5.13
N PRO A 8 3.67 -9.98 4.86
CA PRO A 8 4.58 -8.84 5.01
C PRO A 8 4.40 -7.80 3.90
N ILE A 9 3.81 -8.19 2.79
CA ILE A 9 3.50 -7.39 1.60
C ILE A 9 2.03 -7.63 1.24
N PRO A 10 1.30 -6.66 0.69
CA PRO A 10 -0.01 -6.90 0.11
C PRO A 10 0.04 -8.07 -0.88
N HIS A 11 -0.95 -8.96 -0.82
CA HIS A 11 -1.02 -10.22 -1.59
C HIS A 11 0.04 -11.28 -1.21
N GLY A 12 0.65 -11.15 -0.04
CA GLY A 12 1.46 -12.19 0.62
C GLY A 12 2.94 -12.19 0.28
N ASP A 13 3.32 -12.03 -0.97
CA ASP A 13 4.71 -12.07 -1.43
C ASP A 13 4.99 -11.08 -2.59
N PRO A 14 6.27 -10.85 -2.96
CA PRO A 14 6.62 -9.96 -4.07
C PRO A 14 5.98 -10.35 -5.42
N ALA A 15 5.72 -11.63 -5.67
CA ALA A 15 5.06 -12.10 -6.88
C ALA A 15 3.53 -11.91 -6.85
N GLN A 16 2.99 -11.46 -5.72
CA GLN A 16 1.55 -11.21 -5.50
C GLN A 16 0.67 -12.41 -5.83
N GLN A 17 1.06 -13.57 -5.34
CA GLN A 17 0.40 -14.83 -5.66
C GLN A 17 -0.94 -15.03 -4.95
N ASP A 18 -1.26 -14.25 -3.91
CA ASP A 18 -2.45 -14.41 -3.06
C ASP A 18 -2.62 -15.86 -2.53
N SER A 19 -1.50 -16.56 -2.38
CA SER A 19 -1.49 -17.94 -1.95
C SER A 19 -1.24 -18.05 -0.44
N THR A 20 -2.04 -18.86 0.22
CA THR A 20 -1.89 -19.14 1.65
C THR A 20 -1.88 -20.64 1.88
N PRO A 21 -1.05 -21.16 2.82
CA PRO A 21 -1.12 -22.55 3.24
C PRO A 21 -2.35 -22.86 4.10
N ILE A 22 -3.10 -21.83 4.50
CA ILE A 22 -4.31 -21.99 5.29
C ILE A 22 -5.43 -22.50 4.38
N PRO A 23 -6.06 -23.65 4.65
CA PRO A 23 -7.15 -24.16 3.83
C PRO A 23 -8.33 -23.17 3.87
N GLY A 24 -8.93 -22.96 2.72
CA GLY A 24 -10.17 -22.20 2.60
C GLY A 24 -11.34 -22.85 3.35
N PRO A 25 -12.49 -22.18 3.42
CA PRO A 25 -13.70 -22.74 4.07
C PRO A 25 -14.07 -24.05 3.38
N MET A 26 -14.18 -25.10 4.17
CA MET A 26 -14.51 -26.46 3.73
C MET A 26 -15.95 -26.80 4.12
N ASP A 27 -16.80 -27.06 3.16
CA ASP A 27 -18.10 -27.75 3.24
C ASP A 27 -19.21 -27.16 4.16
N LYS A 28 -18.99 -26.16 5.00
CA LYS A 28 -20.02 -25.63 5.89
C LYS A 28 -20.05 -24.10 5.88
N THR A 29 -21.20 -23.59 5.48
CA THR A 29 -21.53 -22.18 5.72
C THR A 29 -22.18 -22.04 7.11
N ARG A 30 -21.76 -21.06 7.89
CA ARG A 30 -22.47 -20.66 9.10
C ARG A 30 -22.62 -19.14 9.14
N ARG A 31 -23.70 -18.69 9.75
CA ARG A 31 -23.89 -17.29 10.06
C ARG A 31 -23.12 -16.96 11.35
N LEU A 32 -22.24 -15.97 11.29
CA LEU A 32 -21.55 -15.46 12.47
C LEU A 32 -22.55 -14.76 13.39
N LYS A 33 -22.36 -14.88 14.68
CA LYS A 33 -23.03 -14.06 15.69
C LYS A 33 -22.23 -12.77 15.88
N GLU A 34 -22.89 -11.71 16.30
CA GLU A 34 -22.24 -10.42 16.56
C GLU A 34 -21.08 -10.55 17.57
N SER A 35 -21.24 -11.40 18.60
CA SER A 35 -20.19 -11.70 19.59
C SER A 35 -18.97 -12.44 19.05
N GLU A 36 -18.99 -12.91 17.80
CA GLU A 36 -17.88 -13.57 17.13
C GLU A 36 -17.13 -12.63 16.16
N ILE A 37 -17.54 -11.36 16.13
CA ILE A 37 -16.94 -10.32 15.28
C ILE A 37 -16.19 -9.36 16.18
N SER A 38 -14.88 -9.21 15.94
CA SER A 38 -14.05 -8.18 16.56
C SER A 38 -13.69 -7.12 15.52
N TYR A 39 -13.63 -5.87 15.94
CA TYR A 39 -13.16 -4.78 15.08
C TYR A 39 -12.41 -3.74 15.90
N GLN A 40 -11.52 -3.01 15.24
CA GLN A 40 -10.86 -1.82 15.78
C GLN A 40 -11.13 -0.64 14.83
N PHE A 41 -11.49 0.51 15.39
CA PHE A 41 -11.64 1.73 14.63
C PHE A 41 -10.29 2.44 14.56
N LEU A 42 -9.69 2.46 13.36
CA LEU A 42 -8.38 3.09 13.11
C LEU A 42 -8.51 4.40 12.32
N GLY A 43 -9.72 4.88 12.13
CA GLY A 43 -10.02 6.07 11.34
C GLY A 43 -10.53 5.72 9.93
N PRO A 44 -10.96 6.74 9.17
CA PRO A 44 -11.41 6.53 7.79
C PRO A 44 -10.24 6.36 6.85
N GLY A 45 -10.45 5.66 5.74
CA GLY A 45 -9.51 5.58 4.63
C GLY A 45 -9.04 4.18 4.31
N HIS A 46 -8.02 4.11 3.47
CA HIS A 46 -7.40 2.86 3.06
C HIS A 46 -6.23 2.54 3.99
N PHE A 47 -6.11 1.28 4.34
CA PHE A 47 -5.07 0.79 5.21
C PHE A 47 -4.22 -0.25 4.49
N GLY A 48 -2.89 -0.08 4.54
CA GLY A 48 -1.98 -1.19 4.35
C GLY A 48 -2.01 -2.04 5.63
N VAL A 49 -2.15 -3.35 5.51
CA VAL A 49 -2.16 -4.28 6.63
C VAL A 49 -1.08 -5.32 6.40
N ASN A 50 -0.06 -5.31 7.25
CA ASN A 50 1.10 -6.17 7.11
C ASN A 50 1.43 -6.85 8.43
N THR A 51 1.79 -8.13 8.37
CA THR A 51 2.22 -8.88 9.57
C THR A 51 3.73 -8.86 9.69
N SER A 52 4.20 -8.65 10.92
CA SER A 52 5.63 -8.71 11.26
C SER A 52 6.21 -10.12 11.15
N SER A 53 7.52 -10.22 11.18
CA SER A 53 8.24 -11.44 11.55
C SER A 53 7.83 -11.88 12.96
N LEU A 54 8.24 -13.08 13.37
CA LEU A 54 7.97 -13.60 14.71
C LEU A 54 8.90 -12.92 15.71
N TYR A 55 8.34 -12.31 16.75
CA TYR A 55 9.10 -11.78 17.86
C TYR A 55 9.68 -12.90 18.74
N PRO A 56 10.71 -12.62 19.55
CA PRO A 56 11.31 -13.63 20.45
C PRO A 56 10.33 -14.24 21.45
N ASP A 57 9.28 -13.52 21.82
CA ASP A 57 8.22 -14.00 22.69
C ASP A 57 7.17 -14.90 22.00
N GLY A 58 7.35 -15.16 20.71
CA GLY A 58 6.48 -16.00 19.91
C GLY A 58 5.27 -15.29 19.29
N ARG A 59 5.09 -13.99 19.54
CA ARG A 59 4.01 -13.19 18.97
C ARG A 59 4.36 -12.60 17.60
N ARG A 60 3.33 -12.23 16.87
CA ARG A 60 3.40 -11.32 15.71
C ARG A 60 2.60 -10.06 16.02
N VAL A 61 2.91 -9.00 15.32
CA VAL A 61 2.13 -7.77 15.34
C VAL A 61 1.64 -7.45 13.93
N ILE A 62 0.57 -6.69 13.85
CA ILE A 62 0.07 -6.10 12.62
C ILE A 62 0.52 -4.65 12.58
N TRP A 63 1.21 -4.29 11.51
CA TRP A 63 1.49 -2.93 11.14
C TRP A 63 0.44 -2.44 10.16
N THR A 64 -0.14 -1.28 10.41
CA THR A 64 -1.13 -0.69 9.51
C THR A 64 -1.09 0.83 9.57
N ASN A 65 -1.61 1.47 8.53
CA ASN A 65 -1.67 2.92 8.42
C ASN A 65 -3.00 3.38 7.85
N GLY A 66 -3.33 4.62 8.11
CA GLY A 66 -4.52 5.29 7.57
C GLY A 66 -4.46 6.78 7.81
N VAL A 67 -5.61 7.44 7.66
CA VAL A 67 -5.72 8.89 7.87
C VAL A 67 -5.28 9.31 9.27
N ASN A 68 -5.57 8.47 10.26
CA ASN A 68 -5.27 8.79 11.66
C ASN A 68 -3.81 8.50 12.07
N GLY A 69 -2.99 7.96 11.18
CA GLY A 69 -1.58 7.70 11.45
C GLY A 69 -1.17 6.26 11.26
N VAL A 70 -0.15 5.85 11.98
CA VAL A 70 0.42 4.50 11.96
C VAL A 70 0.03 3.77 13.23
N PHE A 71 -0.39 2.53 13.11
CA PHE A 71 -0.83 1.69 14.22
C PHE A 71 -0.04 0.39 14.24
N LYS A 72 0.18 -0.10 15.44
CA LYS A 72 0.70 -1.42 15.73
C LYS A 72 -0.30 -2.15 16.60
N LEU A 73 -0.75 -3.31 16.14
CA LEU A 73 -1.76 -4.11 16.84
C LEU A 73 -1.20 -5.50 17.16
N ASP A 74 -1.71 -6.08 18.21
CA ASP A 74 -1.50 -7.49 18.48
C ASP A 74 -2.19 -8.34 17.42
N ASN A 75 -1.50 -9.36 16.88
CA ASN A 75 -2.03 -10.16 15.77
C ASN A 75 -3.18 -11.08 16.18
N ASP A 76 -3.29 -11.45 17.45
CA ASP A 76 -4.26 -12.42 17.93
C ASP A 76 -5.49 -11.74 18.52
N SER A 77 -5.30 -10.69 19.33
CA SER A 77 -6.40 -9.95 19.96
C SER A 77 -6.89 -8.77 19.14
N TYR A 78 -6.09 -8.25 18.22
CA TYR A 78 -6.28 -7.00 17.46
C TYR A 78 -6.27 -5.74 18.33
N ASP A 79 -5.84 -5.84 19.60
CA ASP A 79 -5.69 -4.68 20.47
C ASP A 79 -4.58 -3.76 19.97
N ILE A 80 -4.82 -2.45 20.07
CA ILE A 80 -3.80 -1.46 19.71
C ILE A 80 -2.70 -1.50 20.77
N ILE A 81 -1.50 -1.88 20.34
CA ILE A 81 -0.28 -1.87 21.17
C ILE A 81 0.25 -0.44 21.22
N ASP A 82 0.36 0.22 20.06
CA ASP A 82 0.82 1.60 19.98
C ASP A 82 0.23 2.30 18.76
N HIS A 83 0.16 3.63 18.83
CA HIS A 83 -0.37 4.50 17.78
C HIS A 83 0.49 5.75 17.67
N LEU A 84 1.05 5.98 16.49
CA LEU A 84 1.68 7.24 16.12
C LEU A 84 0.67 8.09 15.36
N PRO A 85 0.02 9.09 16.01
CA PRO A 85 -1.06 9.84 15.41
C PRO A 85 -0.57 10.76 14.29
N SER A 86 -1.39 10.95 13.27
CA SER A 86 -1.23 12.02 12.29
C SER A 86 -1.76 13.35 12.84
N ASP A 87 -1.42 14.47 12.18
CA ASP A 87 -1.89 15.81 12.53
C ASP A 87 -3.42 15.97 12.48
N VAL A 88 -4.13 15.01 11.91
CA VAL A 88 -5.58 15.04 11.74
C VAL A 88 -6.33 13.96 12.53
N ALA A 89 -5.62 13.17 13.33
CA ALA A 89 -6.19 12.01 14.04
C ALA A 89 -7.38 12.39 14.93
N ASP A 90 -7.28 13.49 15.69
CA ASP A 90 -8.34 13.95 16.59
C ASP A 90 -9.63 14.32 15.84
N LYS A 91 -9.51 14.73 14.59
CA LYS A 91 -10.64 15.14 13.76
C LYS A 91 -11.45 13.95 13.24
N TRP A 92 -10.78 12.81 13.01
CA TRP A 92 -11.35 11.62 12.38
C TRP A 92 -11.50 10.46 13.37
N ASN A 93 -11.94 10.77 14.58
CA ASN A 93 -12.14 9.81 15.64
C ASN A 93 -13.44 9.00 15.50
N GLU A 94 -13.65 8.05 16.38
CA GLU A 94 -14.81 7.18 16.36
C GLU A 94 -16.15 7.94 16.55
N ASP A 95 -16.16 9.01 17.33
CA ASP A 95 -17.33 9.88 17.50
C ASP A 95 -17.74 10.53 16.16
N TRP A 96 -16.77 10.94 15.35
CA TRP A 96 -17.03 11.44 14.00
C TRP A 96 -17.66 10.33 13.13
N ALA A 97 -17.10 9.13 13.13
CA ALA A 97 -17.63 8.00 12.37
C ALA A 97 -19.07 7.67 12.77
N ASN A 98 -19.34 7.55 14.08
CA ASN A 98 -20.67 7.27 14.62
C ASN A 98 -21.70 8.35 14.23
N LYS A 99 -21.31 9.62 14.21
CA LYS A 99 -22.17 10.72 13.73
C LYS A 99 -22.50 10.60 12.24
N ILE A 100 -21.55 10.16 11.42
CA ILE A 100 -21.78 9.95 9.97
C ILE A 100 -22.67 8.73 9.75
N ILE A 101 -22.40 7.61 10.42
CA ILE A 101 -23.21 6.39 10.36
C ILE A 101 -24.65 6.70 10.76
N ALA A 102 -24.86 7.35 11.88
CA ALA A 102 -26.20 7.73 12.35
C ALA A 102 -26.97 8.67 11.37
N LYS A 103 -26.24 9.47 10.57
CA LYS A 103 -26.85 10.26 9.49
C LYS A 103 -27.21 9.38 8.29
N LEU A 104 -26.36 8.44 7.94
CA LEU A 104 -26.59 7.52 6.82
C LEU A 104 -27.78 6.59 7.11
N ASP A 105 -27.89 6.09 8.33
CA ASP A 105 -29.01 5.23 8.76
C ASP A 105 -30.37 5.93 8.70
N LYS A 106 -30.39 7.25 8.87
CA LYS A 106 -31.62 8.07 8.77
C LYS A 106 -31.98 8.50 7.37
N ASN A 107 -31.07 8.35 6.42
CA ASN A 107 -31.24 8.81 5.03
C ASN A 107 -31.20 7.62 4.09
N ASN A 108 -31.94 7.71 3.00
CA ASN A 108 -31.96 6.72 1.93
C ASN A 108 -31.78 7.41 0.57
N GLY A 109 -31.38 6.64 -0.43
CA GLY A 109 -31.23 7.09 -1.80
C GLY A 109 -30.19 8.21 -1.95
N ALA A 110 -30.52 9.22 -2.76
CA ALA A 110 -29.59 10.28 -3.14
C ALA A 110 -29.05 11.09 -1.94
N SER A 111 -29.83 11.27 -0.88
CA SER A 111 -29.40 11.99 0.32
C SER A 111 -28.30 11.25 1.09
N ALA A 112 -28.38 9.93 1.18
CA ALA A 112 -27.35 9.11 1.80
C ALA A 112 -26.05 9.18 0.99
N ILE A 113 -26.14 9.04 -0.34
CA ILE A 113 -24.98 9.16 -1.25
C ILE A 113 -24.32 10.53 -1.09
N PHE A 114 -25.08 11.62 -1.10
CA PHE A 114 -24.55 12.96 -0.93
C PHE A 114 -23.86 13.14 0.42
N THR A 115 -24.45 12.62 1.50
CA THR A 115 -23.85 12.65 2.84
C THR A 115 -22.54 11.89 2.88
N ALA A 116 -22.48 10.68 2.31
CA ALA A 116 -21.27 9.87 2.22
C ALA A 116 -20.16 10.58 1.44
N VAL A 117 -20.48 11.04 0.22
CA VAL A 117 -19.51 11.76 -0.63
C VAL A 117 -18.97 13.00 0.05
N LYS A 118 -19.84 13.84 0.62
CA LYS A 118 -19.42 15.05 1.34
C LYS A 118 -18.51 14.74 2.54
N SER A 119 -18.80 13.68 3.27
CA SER A 119 -18.00 13.25 4.42
C SER A 119 -16.64 12.73 4.02
N MET A 120 -16.52 12.11 2.84
CA MET A 120 -15.28 11.54 2.30
C MET A 120 -14.44 12.54 1.49
N MET A 121 -15.00 13.67 1.06
CA MET A 121 -14.27 14.68 0.26
C MET A 121 -12.95 15.16 0.87
N PRO A 122 -12.84 15.39 2.20
CA PRO A 122 -11.57 15.77 2.82
C PRO A 122 -10.48 14.71 2.75
N LEU A 123 -10.81 13.45 2.42
CA LEU A 123 -9.90 12.31 2.36
C LEU A 123 -9.22 12.16 1.00
N LYS A 124 -9.32 13.14 0.10
CA LYS A 124 -8.75 13.10 -1.27
C LYS A 124 -7.23 12.90 -1.33
N SER A 125 -6.53 13.16 -0.26
CA SER A 125 -5.06 13.06 -0.19
C SER A 125 -4.56 11.79 0.45
N LEU A 126 -5.37 10.74 0.53
CA LEU A 126 -4.92 9.45 1.06
C LEU A 126 -3.78 8.88 0.21
N SER A 127 -2.72 8.50 0.88
CA SER A 127 -1.55 7.81 0.33
C SER A 127 -1.17 6.66 1.26
N GLY A 128 -0.28 5.78 0.80
CA GLY A 128 0.15 4.65 1.62
C GLY A 128 -0.86 3.51 1.70
N VAL A 129 -1.64 3.31 0.64
CA VAL A 129 -2.55 2.16 0.50
C VAL A 129 -1.77 0.86 0.46
N TYR A 130 -0.63 0.87 -0.25
CA TYR A 130 0.30 -0.24 -0.30
C TYR A 130 1.49 0.06 0.60
N THR A 131 1.79 -0.89 1.45
CA THR A 131 2.85 -0.81 2.45
C THR A 131 3.59 -2.15 2.50
N VAL A 132 4.81 -2.16 2.97
CA VAL A 132 5.59 -3.39 3.09
C VAL A 132 6.31 -3.44 4.43
N VAL A 133 6.51 -4.63 4.97
CA VAL A 133 7.41 -4.89 6.08
C VAL A 133 8.64 -5.62 5.55
N GLY A 134 9.82 -5.06 5.74
CA GLY A 134 11.08 -5.68 5.38
C GLY A 134 11.56 -6.72 6.40
N ASP A 135 12.59 -7.48 6.04
CA ASP A 135 13.28 -8.42 6.94
C ASP A 135 14.15 -7.72 8.00
N ASN A 136 14.29 -6.40 7.88
CA ASN A 136 14.85 -5.52 8.90
C ASN A 136 13.81 -5.05 9.94
N ASP A 137 12.59 -5.60 9.89
CA ASP A 137 11.44 -5.22 10.72
C ASP A 137 11.03 -3.74 10.60
N TRP A 138 11.31 -3.13 9.44
CA TRP A 138 10.85 -1.80 9.12
C TRP A 138 9.54 -1.85 8.31
N PHE A 139 8.58 -1.02 8.71
CA PHE A 139 7.30 -0.82 8.02
C PHE A 139 7.40 0.42 7.12
N TYR A 140 7.35 0.23 5.81
CA TYR A 140 7.56 1.28 4.82
C TYR A 140 6.24 1.81 4.27
N ILE A 141 6.17 3.13 4.14
CA ILE A 141 5.02 3.87 3.60
C ILE A 141 5.52 4.89 2.59
N ALA A 142 4.99 4.86 1.35
CA ALA A 142 5.18 5.94 0.40
C ALA A 142 4.03 6.95 0.50
N ARG A 143 4.36 8.23 0.49
CA ARG A 143 3.40 9.33 0.61
C ARG A 143 3.26 10.09 -0.71
N LYS A 144 2.16 10.81 -0.86
CA LYS A 144 1.87 11.60 -2.08
C LYS A 144 2.82 12.78 -2.32
N ASP A 145 3.45 13.26 -1.28
CA ASP A 145 4.45 14.32 -1.37
C ASP A 145 5.81 13.84 -1.90
N GLY A 146 5.90 12.56 -2.27
CA GLY A 146 7.13 11.92 -2.73
C GLY A 146 8.05 11.48 -1.61
N SER A 147 7.61 11.57 -0.35
CA SER A 147 8.37 11.02 0.76
C SER A 147 8.10 9.53 0.95
N ILE A 148 9.14 8.83 1.38
CA ILE A 148 9.09 7.44 1.84
C ILE A 148 9.54 7.46 3.29
N VAL A 149 8.76 6.83 4.16
CA VAL A 149 9.05 6.77 5.59
C VAL A 149 9.07 5.32 6.03
N ALA A 150 10.02 4.98 6.86
CA ALA A 150 10.08 3.69 7.53
C ALA A 150 9.82 3.86 9.03
N TYR A 151 9.01 2.98 9.59
CA TYR A 151 8.72 2.92 11.00
C TYR A 151 9.19 1.59 11.57
N THR A 152 9.59 1.59 12.85
CA THR A 152 10.04 0.39 13.55
C THR A 152 9.74 0.50 15.06
N ASP A 153 10.17 -0.50 15.79
CA ASP A 153 10.10 -0.54 17.25
C ASP A 153 11.20 0.32 17.89
N ALA A 154 10.84 1.11 18.89
CA ALA A 154 11.79 1.88 19.67
C ALA A 154 12.78 0.98 20.44
N VAL A 155 12.31 -0.18 20.86
CA VAL A 155 13.12 -1.24 21.49
C VAL A 155 13.07 -2.46 20.59
N LYS A 156 14.20 -2.80 19.98
CA LYS A 156 14.31 -3.95 19.11
C LYS A 156 13.83 -5.23 19.80
N ASP A 157 13.17 -6.09 19.06
CA ASP A 157 12.68 -7.39 19.51
C ASP A 157 11.63 -7.36 20.65
N ASP A 158 11.05 -6.18 20.94
CA ASP A 158 9.94 -6.02 21.89
C ASP A 158 8.61 -5.77 21.18
N ALA A 159 7.75 -6.76 21.14
CA ALA A 159 6.42 -6.65 20.53
C ALA A 159 5.55 -5.55 21.15
N ASN A 160 5.79 -5.14 22.39
CA ASN A 160 5.06 -4.06 23.08
C ASN A 160 5.74 -2.68 22.92
N SER A 161 6.83 -2.62 22.18
CA SER A 161 7.57 -1.38 21.98
C SER A 161 6.71 -0.32 21.28
N LYS A 162 7.02 0.94 21.54
CA LYS A 162 6.45 2.09 20.84
C LYS A 162 6.94 2.15 19.40
N ILE A 163 6.14 2.76 18.55
CA ILE A 163 6.46 3.08 17.16
C ILE A 163 7.42 4.28 17.14
N ILE A 164 8.50 4.17 16.38
CA ILE A 164 9.37 5.30 16.03
C ILE A 164 9.57 5.38 14.52
N GLU A 165 9.87 6.56 14.03
CA GLU A 165 10.39 6.74 12.67
C GLU A 165 11.84 6.25 12.63
N ALA A 166 12.12 5.26 11.78
CA ALA A 166 13.43 4.67 11.60
C ALA A 166 14.25 5.44 10.57
N ALA A 167 13.61 5.81 9.47
CA ALA A 167 14.25 6.50 8.36
C ALA A 167 13.22 7.29 7.54
N TYR A 168 13.71 8.31 6.84
CA TYR A 168 12.95 9.17 5.95
C TYR A 168 13.76 9.46 4.69
N PHE A 169 13.11 9.39 3.53
CA PHE A 169 13.69 9.76 2.26
C PHE A 169 12.72 10.66 1.47
N GLN A 170 13.23 11.75 0.91
CA GLN A 170 12.47 12.62 0.03
C GLN A 170 12.95 12.44 -1.40
N LEU A 171 12.04 12.02 -2.31
CA LEU A 171 12.32 12.04 -3.74
C LEU A 171 12.54 13.48 -4.22
N PRO A 172 13.38 13.66 -5.26
CA PRO A 172 13.48 14.93 -5.98
C PRO A 172 12.12 15.43 -6.46
N GLU A 173 11.92 16.74 -6.48
CA GLU A 173 10.63 17.37 -6.80
C GLU A 173 10.09 16.91 -8.17
N GLU A 174 10.95 16.74 -9.15
CA GLU A 174 10.58 16.27 -10.51
C GLU A 174 10.06 14.82 -10.54
N LEU A 175 10.36 14.04 -9.52
CA LEU A 175 9.87 12.67 -9.32
C LEU A 175 8.74 12.58 -8.31
N ALA A 176 8.47 13.66 -7.57
CA ALA A 176 7.38 13.69 -6.61
C ALA A 176 6.03 13.55 -7.32
N GLY A 177 5.10 12.88 -6.67
CA GLY A 177 3.76 12.62 -7.21
C GLY A 177 3.09 11.46 -6.50
N ALA A 178 1.95 11.04 -7.03
CA ALA A 178 1.22 9.94 -6.42
C ALA A 178 1.89 8.59 -6.76
N SER A 179 2.35 7.89 -5.74
CA SER A 179 2.67 6.46 -5.83
C SER A 179 1.36 5.67 -5.79
N VAL A 180 1.24 4.65 -6.63
CA VAL A 180 0.00 3.89 -6.80
C VAL A 180 0.13 2.42 -6.42
N GLY A 181 1.27 2.03 -5.91
CA GLY A 181 1.54 0.68 -5.41
C GLY A 181 2.87 0.66 -4.68
N MET A 182 3.14 -0.40 -3.98
CA MET A 182 4.44 -0.63 -3.35
C MET A 182 4.68 -2.13 -3.27
N ASN A 183 5.91 -2.53 -3.51
CA ASN A 183 6.38 -3.89 -3.38
C ASN A 183 7.86 -3.88 -3.01
N MET A 184 8.46 -5.03 -2.81
CA MET A 184 9.87 -5.15 -2.45
C MET A 184 10.54 -6.21 -3.32
N THR A 185 11.74 -5.94 -3.81
CA THR A 185 12.56 -6.93 -4.50
C THR A 185 13.06 -8.02 -3.53
N TYR A 186 13.52 -9.13 -4.10
CA TYR A 186 14.06 -10.23 -3.28
C TYR A 186 15.39 -9.90 -2.60
N ASP A 187 16.06 -8.83 -3.01
CA ASP A 187 17.25 -8.25 -2.36
C ASP A 187 16.96 -7.05 -1.45
N GLY A 188 15.66 -6.69 -1.30
CA GLY A 188 15.17 -5.76 -0.28
C GLY A 188 14.92 -4.32 -0.72
N TRP A 189 15.08 -3.99 -2.00
CA TRP A 189 14.76 -2.65 -2.50
C TRP A 189 13.24 -2.43 -2.55
N ILE A 190 12.82 -1.23 -2.15
CA ILE A 190 11.41 -0.81 -2.17
C ILE A 190 11.09 -0.31 -3.58
N ILE A 191 10.14 -0.96 -4.25
CA ILE A 191 9.73 -0.62 -5.62
C ILE A 191 8.34 -0.05 -5.61
N PHE A 192 8.13 1.06 -6.29
CA PHE A 192 6.79 1.61 -6.49
C PHE A 192 6.66 2.36 -7.83
N PRO A 193 5.53 2.19 -8.50
CA PRO A 193 5.20 2.96 -9.68
C PRO A 193 4.58 4.30 -9.30
N MET A 194 4.94 5.33 -10.07
CA MET A 194 4.27 6.63 -10.01
C MET A 194 3.14 6.69 -11.05
N GLU A 195 2.07 7.42 -10.75
CA GLU A 195 0.94 7.61 -11.69
C GLU A 195 1.37 8.07 -13.08
N ASN A 196 2.45 8.84 -13.15
CA ASN A 196 2.98 9.39 -14.39
C ASN A 196 3.76 8.38 -15.25
N GLY A 197 3.97 7.16 -14.79
CA GLY A 197 4.70 6.12 -15.51
C GLY A 197 6.20 6.09 -15.24
N THR A 198 6.65 6.66 -14.14
CA THR A 198 8.02 6.46 -13.63
C THR A 198 8.02 5.30 -12.62
N MET A 199 8.94 4.36 -12.77
CA MET A 199 9.22 3.33 -11.78
C MET A 199 10.34 3.80 -10.87
N ILE A 200 10.16 3.70 -9.57
CA ILE A 200 11.13 4.09 -8.54
C ILE A 200 11.57 2.87 -7.76
N ALA A 201 12.85 2.79 -7.47
CA ALA A 201 13.44 1.87 -6.51
C ALA A 201 14.17 2.68 -5.44
N VAL A 202 13.92 2.39 -4.16
CA VAL A 202 14.60 3.03 -3.02
C VAL A 202 15.27 1.95 -2.19
N SER A 203 16.49 2.23 -1.74
CA SER A 203 17.26 1.29 -0.89
C SER A 203 16.55 1.01 0.43
N PRO A 204 16.74 -0.18 1.04
CA PRO A 204 16.05 -0.56 2.28
C PRO A 204 16.41 0.32 3.48
N ASP A 205 17.54 1.02 3.45
CA ASP A 205 17.96 1.99 4.46
C ASP A 205 17.50 3.42 4.16
N LEU A 206 16.75 3.62 3.05
CA LEU A 206 16.25 4.89 2.58
C LEU A 206 17.34 5.95 2.34
N THR A 207 18.50 5.56 1.80
CA THR A 207 19.62 6.49 1.55
C THR A 207 19.83 6.83 0.07
N GLU A 208 19.35 5.98 -0.83
CA GLU A 208 19.52 6.17 -2.27
C GLU A 208 18.32 5.68 -3.06
N TYR A 209 18.20 6.14 -4.30
CA TYR A 209 17.15 5.73 -5.20
C TYR A 209 17.66 5.47 -6.62
N ARG A 210 16.84 4.74 -7.40
CA ARG A 210 16.95 4.56 -8.83
C ARG A 210 15.60 4.86 -9.48
N SER A 211 15.59 5.30 -10.70
CA SER A 211 14.36 5.52 -11.44
C SER A 211 14.50 5.17 -12.90
N VAL A 212 13.41 4.78 -13.53
CA VAL A 212 13.33 4.60 -14.98
C VAL A 212 11.96 5.03 -15.49
N ARG A 213 11.93 5.65 -16.65
CA ARG A 213 10.71 5.99 -17.35
C ARG A 213 10.18 4.77 -18.11
N MET A 214 8.94 4.36 -17.88
CA MET A 214 8.32 3.26 -18.62
C MET A 214 8.13 3.65 -20.10
N LYS A 215 8.25 2.68 -21.00
CA LYS A 215 7.98 2.90 -22.43
C LYS A 215 6.55 3.42 -22.62
N HIS A 216 6.35 4.31 -23.58
CA HIS A 216 5.09 4.98 -23.92
C HIS A 216 4.57 6.01 -22.90
N ALA A 217 5.17 6.13 -21.72
CA ALA A 217 4.70 7.06 -20.68
C ALA A 217 4.66 8.52 -21.16
N ASP A 218 5.65 8.95 -21.93
CA ASP A 218 5.73 10.33 -22.42
C ASP A 218 4.67 10.66 -23.49
N ASN A 219 4.22 9.65 -24.24
CA ASN A 219 3.24 9.83 -25.31
C ASN A 219 1.80 9.60 -24.86
N GLU A 220 1.59 8.73 -23.87
CA GLU A 220 0.25 8.27 -23.49
C GLU A 220 -0.23 8.82 -22.13
N ASN A 221 0.69 9.33 -21.31
CA ASN A 221 0.35 9.86 -19.99
C ASN A 221 -0.37 11.23 -20.04
N THR A 222 -0.42 11.87 -21.20
CA THR A 222 -0.96 13.24 -21.37
C THR A 222 -2.48 13.32 -21.30
N GLU A 223 -3.19 12.22 -21.45
CA GLU A 223 -4.64 12.18 -21.37
C GLU A 223 -5.12 11.86 -19.96
N THR A 224 -5.23 12.88 -19.13
CA THR A 224 -6.10 12.79 -17.95
C THR A 224 -7.53 13.03 -18.43
N ASN A 225 -8.39 12.04 -18.38
CA ASN A 225 -9.81 12.15 -18.72
C ASN A 225 -10.59 13.04 -17.71
N GLY A 226 -10.02 14.13 -17.22
CA GLY A 226 -10.65 15.07 -16.30
C GLY A 226 -10.99 14.48 -14.91
N VAL A 227 -10.79 13.19 -14.68
CA VAL A 227 -11.16 12.48 -13.44
C VAL A 227 -9.98 12.29 -12.51
N GLY A 228 -8.79 12.75 -12.87
CA GLY A 228 -7.58 12.70 -12.04
C GLY A 228 -6.96 11.32 -11.90
N TYR A 229 -7.21 10.43 -12.83
CA TYR A 229 -6.64 9.09 -12.84
C TYR A 229 -5.32 9.06 -13.63
N GLY A 230 -4.24 8.64 -12.98
CA GLY A 230 -2.93 8.50 -13.60
C GLY A 230 -2.87 7.42 -14.68
N TRP A 231 -1.78 7.42 -15.41
CA TRP A 231 -1.51 6.43 -16.45
C TRP A 231 -1.23 5.03 -15.89
N VAL A 232 -0.59 4.94 -14.71
CA VAL A 232 -0.45 3.73 -13.90
C VAL A 232 -1.31 3.88 -12.66
N ARG A 233 -2.02 2.81 -12.24
CA ARG A 233 -2.97 2.88 -11.12
C ARG A 233 -2.96 1.71 -10.17
N ASN A 234 -2.29 0.63 -10.52
CA ASN A 234 -2.28 -0.59 -9.73
C ASN A 234 -0.90 -0.89 -9.16
N SER A 235 -0.87 -1.80 -8.19
CA SER A 235 0.35 -2.37 -7.66
C SER A 235 1.11 -3.16 -8.73
N ILE A 236 2.26 -3.65 -8.37
CA ILE A 236 3.21 -4.35 -9.23
C ILE A 236 3.51 -5.73 -8.64
N ALA A 237 3.81 -6.69 -9.51
CA ALA A 237 4.36 -7.98 -9.11
C ALA A 237 5.86 -8.01 -9.44
N ILE A 238 6.64 -8.74 -8.62
CA ILE A 238 8.09 -8.86 -8.80
C ILE A 238 8.47 -10.34 -8.75
N ASP A 239 9.14 -10.83 -9.77
CA ASP A 239 9.65 -12.21 -9.79
C ASP A 239 11.04 -12.29 -9.13
N LYS A 240 11.44 -13.53 -8.81
CA LYS A 240 12.73 -13.82 -8.16
C LYS A 240 13.97 -13.49 -9.01
N ASP A 241 13.78 -13.31 -10.32
CA ASP A 241 14.84 -13.05 -11.28
C ASP A 241 14.96 -11.53 -11.60
N GLY A 242 14.25 -10.69 -10.81
CA GLY A 242 14.30 -9.24 -10.92
C GLY A 242 13.33 -8.65 -11.94
N GLY A 243 12.42 -9.43 -12.50
CA GLY A 243 11.36 -8.92 -13.37
C GLY A 243 10.30 -8.19 -12.55
N ILE A 244 10.02 -6.93 -12.89
CA ILE A 244 8.99 -6.07 -12.29
C ILE A 244 7.88 -5.91 -13.32
N TYR A 245 6.67 -6.33 -12.97
CA TYR A 245 5.51 -6.30 -13.85
C TYR A 245 4.55 -5.19 -13.42
N ALA A 246 4.31 -4.25 -14.33
CA ALA A 246 3.40 -3.13 -14.12
C ALA A 246 2.38 -3.05 -15.25
N ILE A 247 1.18 -2.55 -14.92
CA ILE A 247 0.09 -2.33 -15.88
C ILE A 247 -0.16 -0.84 -15.98
N SER A 248 -0.03 -0.30 -17.19
CA SER A 248 -0.49 1.04 -17.53
C SER A 248 -1.85 0.98 -18.22
N ARG A 249 -2.38 2.13 -18.61
CA ARG A 249 -3.69 2.20 -19.27
C ARG A 249 -3.83 1.30 -20.50
N ASN A 250 -2.77 1.12 -21.29
CA ASN A 250 -2.82 0.42 -22.56
C ASN A 250 -1.79 -0.69 -22.71
N HIS A 251 -0.87 -0.84 -21.75
CA HIS A 251 0.26 -1.77 -21.85
C HIS A 251 0.52 -2.52 -20.55
N VAL A 252 1.05 -3.73 -20.70
CA VAL A 252 1.74 -4.45 -19.65
C VAL A 252 3.25 -4.27 -19.89
N HIS A 253 3.98 -3.96 -18.85
CA HIS A 253 5.41 -3.73 -18.88
C HIS A 253 6.13 -4.76 -18.03
N LYS A 254 7.23 -5.29 -18.52
CA LYS A 254 8.26 -5.95 -17.73
C LYS A 254 9.48 -5.03 -17.70
N ILE A 255 9.84 -4.58 -16.51
CA ILE A 255 11.05 -3.82 -16.21
C ILE A 255 12.00 -4.76 -15.48
N ILE A 256 13.30 -4.61 -15.67
CA ILE A 256 14.30 -5.45 -15.02
C ILE A 256 14.99 -4.67 -13.90
N TRP A 257 14.97 -5.25 -12.71
CA TRP A 257 15.85 -4.87 -11.62
C TRP A 257 17.14 -5.69 -11.72
N THR A 258 18.28 -5.03 -11.85
CA THR A 258 19.58 -5.68 -12.04
C THR A 258 20.34 -5.93 -10.75
N GLY A 259 19.77 -5.51 -9.61
CA GLY A 259 20.46 -5.43 -8.30
C GLY A 259 21.07 -4.05 -8.05
N ASP A 260 21.16 -3.19 -9.08
CA ASP A 260 21.73 -1.83 -8.95
C ASP A 260 20.96 -0.79 -9.77
N ALA A 261 20.24 -1.18 -10.80
CA ALA A 261 19.51 -0.27 -11.68
C ALA A 261 18.19 -0.86 -12.15
N LEU A 262 17.25 0.03 -12.51
CA LEU A 262 16.04 -0.32 -13.24
C LEU A 262 16.28 -0.19 -14.73
N SER A 263 15.90 -1.18 -15.55
CA SER A 263 16.11 -1.18 -16.98
C SER A 263 14.85 -1.52 -17.77
N THR A 264 14.61 -0.78 -18.85
CA THR A 264 13.61 -1.09 -19.89
C THR A 264 14.22 -1.65 -21.17
N ASP A 265 15.49 -2.02 -21.15
CA ASP A 265 16.22 -2.57 -22.30
C ASP A 265 15.79 -4.00 -22.59
N GLU A 266 15.34 -4.24 -23.81
CA GLU A 266 14.89 -5.56 -24.27
C GLU A 266 16.03 -6.59 -24.31
N SER A 267 17.26 -6.15 -24.53
CA SER A 267 18.43 -7.05 -24.47
C SER A 267 18.67 -7.64 -23.09
N MET A 268 18.16 -6.97 -22.05
CA MET A 268 18.18 -7.46 -20.66
C MET A 268 16.95 -8.27 -20.26
N GLY A 269 16.02 -8.47 -21.18
CA GLY A 269 14.78 -9.21 -20.93
C GLY A 269 13.58 -8.35 -20.55
N ALA A 270 13.69 -7.04 -20.59
CA ALA A 270 12.54 -6.15 -20.46
C ALA A 270 11.65 -6.21 -21.71
N TRP A 271 10.36 -5.95 -21.54
CA TRP A 271 9.43 -5.87 -22.67
C TRP A 271 8.21 -5.02 -22.34
N THR A 272 7.51 -4.60 -23.38
CA THR A 272 6.22 -3.91 -23.26
C THR A 272 5.27 -4.52 -24.30
N ALA A 273 4.07 -4.88 -23.84
CA ALA A 273 3.04 -5.47 -24.70
C ALA A 273 1.73 -4.69 -24.56
N LYS A 274 1.17 -4.31 -25.72
CA LYS A 274 -0.15 -3.69 -25.75
C LYS A 274 -1.23 -4.73 -25.47
N TYR A 275 -2.21 -4.39 -24.65
CA TYR A 275 -3.40 -5.21 -24.45
C TYR A 275 -4.66 -4.48 -24.92
N ARG A 276 -5.71 -5.26 -25.18
CA ARG A 276 -7.01 -4.73 -25.56
C ARG A 276 -7.69 -4.14 -24.34
N ASN A 277 -7.65 -2.83 -24.23
CA ASN A 277 -8.44 -2.10 -23.28
C ASN A 277 -9.90 -2.10 -23.74
N GLY A 278 -10.80 -2.67 -22.96
CA GLY A 278 -12.23 -2.57 -23.24
C GLY A 278 -12.70 -1.16 -22.92
N HIS A 279 -12.61 -0.27 -23.90
CA HIS A 279 -13.26 1.04 -23.80
C HIS A 279 -14.77 0.84 -23.69
N ILE A 280 -15.24 0.80 -22.45
CA ILE A 280 -16.54 1.37 -22.13
C ILE A 280 -16.21 2.80 -21.74
N GLU A 281 -16.60 3.79 -22.57
CA GLU A 281 -16.50 5.19 -22.20
C GLU A 281 -17.13 5.37 -20.82
N GLY A 282 -16.33 5.75 -19.82
CA GLY A 282 -16.79 5.97 -18.46
C GLY A 282 -16.45 4.90 -17.41
N SER A 283 -15.78 3.81 -17.74
CA SER A 283 -15.24 2.87 -16.77
C SER A 283 -13.70 3.00 -16.71
N GLY A 284 -13.21 3.84 -15.85
CA GLY A 284 -11.83 3.88 -15.41
C GLY A 284 -11.73 3.31 -14.02
#